data_68f5506894d4d7244984375b6d763968
#
_entry.id   68f5506894d4d7244984375b6d763968
#
_cell.length_a   1.000
_cell.length_b   1.000
_cell.length_c   1.000
_cell.angle_alpha   90.00
_cell.angle_beta   90.00
_cell.angle_gamma   90.00
#
_symmetry.space_group_name_H-M   'P 1'
#
loop_
_entity.id
_entity.type
_entity.pdbx_description
1 polymer ?
#
loop_
_entity_poly.entity_id
_entity_poly.type
_entity_poly.pdbx_seq_one_letter_code
_entity_poly.pdbx_strand_id
1 'polypeptide(L)'
;QAETWATLHQTAWSVSALSDWMVVSGELEPDFAYELQVNLQPRASGNFTADNATAAETVTVPLSELVQDGTNFFDFQRGAGDGRLYYTLRLDSAIAVDSLDPISRGFTVERRYYDAACDPAVETCQPIDAISTGGRVRVELTVIVPNDRIYVMVEDPIPAGTDAIDPNLLTSASGNEGVIVPAEGEFARGFWGWWYFDHIQYRDEKVVFLSQFLPAGTYQYTYFLQPNIPGAFQVMPATAREQYFPEVFGRSEGAILTITE
;
A
#
# COMPACT_ATOMS: atom_id res chain seq x y z
N GLN A 1 4.13 2.93 -10.84
CA GLN A 1 3.55 2.78 -12.21
C GLN A 1 2.98 1.38 -12.32
N ALA A 2 1.77 1.24 -12.88
CA ALA A 2 1.23 -0.07 -13.18
C ALA A 2 2.12 -0.75 -14.23
N GLU A 3 2.51 -1.99 -13.99
CA GLU A 3 3.32 -2.79 -14.92
C GLU A 3 2.51 -3.24 -16.15
N THR A 4 1.22 -2.97 -16.17
CA THR A 4 0.28 -3.38 -17.22
C THR A 4 -0.75 -2.29 -17.50
N TRP A 5 -1.32 -2.29 -18.71
CA TRP A 5 -2.47 -1.45 -19.01
C TRP A 5 -3.73 -1.96 -18.30
N ALA A 6 -4.68 -1.06 -18.04
CA ALA A 6 -5.86 -1.31 -17.21
C ALA A 6 -6.76 -2.46 -17.69
N THR A 7 -6.76 -2.75 -18.99
CA THR A 7 -7.58 -3.83 -19.57
C THR A 7 -6.77 -4.70 -20.54
N LEU A 8 -7.18 -5.95 -20.70
CA LEU A 8 -6.60 -6.87 -21.69
C LEU A 8 -6.64 -6.30 -23.11
N HIS A 9 -7.74 -5.59 -23.45
CA HIS A 9 -7.90 -4.98 -24.76
C HIS A 9 -6.89 -3.84 -24.99
N GLN A 10 -6.72 -2.96 -24.00
CA GLN A 10 -5.69 -1.91 -24.07
C GLN A 10 -4.28 -2.51 -24.15
N THR A 11 -4.01 -3.56 -23.38
CA THR A 11 -2.73 -4.29 -23.44
C THR A 11 -2.47 -4.82 -24.85
N ALA A 12 -3.45 -5.49 -25.47
CA ALA A 12 -3.30 -6.07 -26.78
C ALA A 12 -2.99 -5.01 -27.86
N TRP A 13 -3.72 -3.90 -27.87
CA TRP A 13 -3.48 -2.81 -28.82
C TRP A 13 -2.13 -2.12 -28.59
N SER A 14 -1.74 -1.91 -27.33
CA SER A 14 -0.47 -1.28 -27.01
C SER A 14 0.71 -2.18 -27.40
N VAL A 15 0.62 -3.48 -27.13
CA VAL A 15 1.66 -4.44 -27.55
C VAL A 15 1.77 -4.50 -29.07
N SER A 16 0.63 -4.54 -29.79
CA SER A 16 0.65 -4.53 -31.26
C SER A 16 1.32 -3.27 -31.81
N ALA A 17 0.94 -2.09 -31.31
CA ALA A 17 1.52 -0.82 -31.77
C ALA A 17 3.01 -0.72 -31.46
N LEU A 18 3.44 -1.20 -30.28
CA LEU A 18 4.87 -1.23 -29.92
C LEU A 18 5.65 -2.21 -30.78
N SER A 19 5.07 -3.38 -31.12
CA SER A 19 5.71 -4.36 -32.00
C SER A 19 5.90 -3.78 -33.41
N ASP A 20 4.89 -3.12 -33.96
CA ASP A 20 4.98 -2.46 -35.25
C ASP A 20 6.03 -1.34 -35.24
N TRP A 21 6.08 -0.58 -34.13
CA TRP A 21 7.07 0.47 -33.92
C TRP A 21 8.51 -0.09 -33.90
N MET A 22 8.75 -1.18 -33.19
CA MET A 22 10.07 -1.82 -33.11
C MET A 22 10.58 -2.25 -34.50
N VAL A 23 9.68 -2.74 -35.37
CA VAL A 23 10.02 -3.10 -36.74
C VAL A 23 10.35 -1.85 -37.57
N VAL A 24 9.50 -0.82 -37.52
CA VAL A 24 9.66 0.40 -38.33
C VAL A 24 10.85 1.24 -37.87
N SER A 25 11.13 1.28 -36.58
CA SER A 25 12.24 2.06 -35.99
C SER A 25 13.61 1.38 -36.12
N GLY A 26 13.67 0.11 -36.58
CA GLY A 26 14.93 -0.66 -36.66
C GLY A 26 15.47 -1.09 -35.28
N GLU A 27 14.65 -1.08 -34.26
CA GLU A 27 15.07 -1.45 -32.88
C GLU A 27 15.39 -2.94 -32.73
N LEU A 28 14.98 -3.77 -33.69
CA LEU A 28 15.31 -5.21 -33.74
C LEU A 28 16.67 -5.52 -34.32
N GLU A 29 17.33 -4.54 -34.89
CA GLU A 29 18.68 -4.66 -35.52
C GLU A 29 19.65 -3.66 -34.83
N PRO A 30 19.84 -3.73 -33.50
CA PRO A 30 20.78 -2.87 -32.83
C PRO A 30 22.22 -3.21 -33.17
N ASP A 31 23.07 -2.21 -33.17
CA ASP A 31 24.52 -2.37 -33.29
C ASP A 31 25.22 -1.27 -32.48
N PHE A 32 25.29 -1.45 -31.16
CA PHE A 32 25.95 -0.50 -30.28
C PHE A 32 26.51 -1.16 -29.02
N ALA A 33 27.59 -0.58 -28.51
CA ALA A 33 28.12 -0.89 -27.19
C ALA A 33 27.37 -0.14 -26.09
N TYR A 34 27.32 -0.69 -24.88
CA TYR A 34 26.81 -0.02 -23.71
C TYR A 34 27.73 -0.21 -22.50
N GLU A 35 27.66 0.72 -21.57
CA GLU A 35 28.30 0.64 -20.27
C GLU A 35 27.35 1.19 -19.21
N LEU A 36 27.26 0.50 -18.06
CA LEU A 36 26.59 0.96 -16.86
C LEU A 36 27.63 1.21 -15.77
N GLN A 37 27.64 2.41 -15.24
CA GLN A 37 28.39 2.76 -14.05
C GLN A 37 27.43 3.15 -12.91
N VAL A 38 27.79 2.79 -11.68
CA VAL A 38 27.12 3.22 -10.47
C VAL A 38 28.15 3.90 -9.56
N ASN A 39 27.94 5.18 -9.27
CA ASN A 39 28.89 6.01 -8.50
C ASN A 39 30.31 5.97 -9.09
N LEU A 40 30.42 6.08 -10.41
CA LEU A 40 31.67 6.00 -11.20
C LEU A 40 32.35 4.61 -11.17
N GLN A 41 31.71 3.59 -10.63
CA GLN A 41 32.21 2.22 -10.66
C GLN A 41 31.55 1.46 -11.80
N PRO A 42 32.30 0.85 -12.73
CA PRO A 42 31.73 0.01 -13.79
C PRO A 42 30.97 -1.18 -13.19
N ARG A 43 29.78 -1.46 -13.70
CA ARG A 43 28.91 -2.57 -13.26
C ARG A 43 28.57 -3.56 -14.35
N ALA A 44 28.36 -3.06 -15.54
CA ALA A 44 28.11 -3.89 -16.71
C ALA A 44 28.59 -3.18 -17.98
N SER A 45 28.98 -3.96 -18.96
CA SER A 45 29.27 -3.47 -20.32
C SER A 45 29.07 -4.60 -21.30
N GLY A 46 28.65 -4.27 -22.51
CA GLY A 46 28.44 -5.26 -23.58
C GLY A 46 28.08 -4.62 -24.89
N ASN A 47 27.60 -5.47 -25.81
CA ASN A 47 27.13 -5.03 -27.11
C ASN A 47 25.72 -5.58 -27.35
N PHE A 48 24.85 -4.73 -27.86
CA PHE A 48 23.58 -5.17 -28.43
C PHE A 48 23.76 -5.33 -29.95
N THR A 49 23.29 -6.48 -30.43
CA THR A 49 23.28 -6.87 -31.83
C THR A 49 21.93 -7.49 -32.19
N ALA A 50 21.66 -7.75 -33.43
CA ALA A 50 20.42 -8.42 -33.86
C ALA A 50 20.17 -9.76 -33.13
N ASP A 51 21.22 -10.48 -32.76
CA ASP A 51 21.11 -11.79 -32.09
C ASP A 51 20.60 -11.69 -30.65
N ASN A 52 20.75 -10.53 -29.98
CA ASN A 52 20.34 -10.29 -28.62
C ASN A 52 19.43 -9.05 -28.43
N ALA A 53 18.86 -8.54 -29.51
CA ALA A 53 18.04 -7.32 -29.53
C ALA A 53 16.88 -7.33 -28.51
N THR A 54 16.33 -8.51 -28.20
CA THR A 54 15.23 -8.70 -27.24
C THR A 54 15.70 -9.23 -25.89
N ALA A 55 16.99 -9.41 -25.69
CA ALA A 55 17.53 -9.86 -24.42
C ALA A 55 17.51 -8.74 -23.38
N ALA A 56 17.16 -9.08 -22.15
CA ALA A 56 17.28 -8.17 -21.01
C ALA A 56 18.45 -8.61 -20.13
N GLU A 57 19.32 -7.67 -19.81
CA GLU A 57 20.37 -7.90 -18.81
C GLU A 57 19.94 -7.28 -17.48
N THR A 58 20.04 -8.04 -16.40
CA THR A 58 19.74 -7.59 -15.05
C THR A 58 21.01 -7.44 -14.25
N VAL A 59 21.27 -6.24 -13.77
CA VAL A 59 22.41 -5.93 -12.92
C VAL A 59 21.89 -5.62 -11.52
N THR A 60 22.31 -6.39 -10.52
CA THR A 60 21.94 -6.18 -9.11
C THR A 60 23.10 -5.53 -8.40
N VAL A 61 22.83 -4.39 -7.74
CA VAL A 61 23.78 -3.67 -6.90
C VAL A 61 23.27 -3.74 -5.46
N PRO A 62 24.01 -4.36 -4.53
CA PRO A 62 23.62 -4.40 -3.13
C PRO A 62 23.54 -3.00 -2.51
N LEU A 63 22.55 -2.77 -1.62
CA LEU A 63 22.41 -1.48 -0.93
C LEU A 63 23.67 -1.08 -0.14
N SER A 64 24.44 -2.06 0.35
CA SER A 64 25.71 -1.82 1.05
C SER A 64 26.79 -1.17 0.19
N GLU A 65 26.65 -1.21 -1.14
CA GLU A 65 27.56 -0.58 -2.10
C GLU A 65 27.06 0.79 -2.58
N LEU A 66 25.88 1.19 -2.12
CA LEU A 66 25.30 2.51 -2.41
C LEU A 66 25.60 3.48 -1.25
N VAL A 67 25.63 4.77 -1.58
CA VAL A 67 25.70 5.85 -0.57
C VAL A 67 24.37 5.89 0.16
N GLN A 68 24.35 5.60 1.46
CA GLN A 68 23.10 5.49 2.25
C GLN A 68 22.45 6.85 2.50
N ASP A 69 23.21 7.86 2.88
CA ASP A 69 22.69 9.19 3.22
C ASP A 69 23.06 10.25 2.15
N GLY A 70 23.05 9.85 0.88
CA GLY A 70 23.44 10.73 -0.21
C GLY A 70 22.87 10.33 -1.55
N THR A 71 23.26 11.07 -2.58
CA THR A 71 22.82 10.83 -3.95
C THR A 71 23.65 9.72 -4.58
N ASN A 72 22.98 8.75 -5.19
CA ASN A 72 23.62 7.74 -6.02
C ASN A 72 23.40 8.08 -7.49
N PHE A 73 24.45 7.93 -8.29
CA PHE A 73 24.44 8.21 -9.71
C PHE A 73 24.48 6.91 -10.50
N PHE A 74 23.53 6.76 -11.40
CA PHE A 74 23.45 5.67 -12.37
C PHE A 74 23.74 6.29 -13.75
N ASP A 75 24.87 5.96 -14.34
CA ASP A 75 25.30 6.47 -15.65
C ASP A 75 25.19 5.34 -16.66
N PHE A 76 24.26 5.51 -17.62
CA PHE A 76 24.05 4.62 -18.74
C PHE A 76 24.65 5.24 -19.98
N GLN A 77 25.77 4.72 -20.43
CA GLN A 77 26.45 5.16 -21.65
C GLN A 77 26.10 4.22 -22.79
N ARG A 78 25.70 4.82 -23.91
CA ARG A 78 25.45 4.13 -25.16
C ARG A 78 26.48 4.61 -26.20
N GLY A 79 27.18 3.67 -26.83
CA GLY A 79 28.07 3.94 -27.93
C GLY A 79 27.33 4.37 -29.21
N ALA A 80 28.09 4.70 -30.22
CA ALA A 80 27.55 4.96 -31.57
C ALA A 80 27.01 3.67 -32.18
N GLY A 81 26.07 3.79 -33.11
CA GLY A 81 25.45 2.68 -33.84
C GLY A 81 23.92 2.79 -33.90
N ASP A 82 23.25 1.81 -34.46
CA ASP A 82 21.81 1.79 -34.63
C ASP A 82 21.10 1.18 -33.39
N GLY A 83 19.80 1.39 -33.27
CA GLY A 83 18.98 0.91 -32.15
C GLY A 83 18.86 1.89 -30.98
N ARG A 84 18.17 1.47 -29.94
CA ARG A 84 17.92 2.24 -28.70
C ARG A 84 18.24 1.42 -27.48
N LEU A 85 18.76 2.08 -26.44
CA LEU A 85 18.96 1.48 -25.13
C LEU A 85 17.79 1.84 -24.24
N TYR A 86 17.08 0.82 -23.75
CA TYR A 86 16.03 0.94 -22.75
C TYR A 86 16.53 0.42 -21.41
N TYR A 87 16.19 1.08 -20.34
CA TYR A 87 16.50 0.61 -19.00
C TYR A 87 15.37 0.87 -18.02
N THR A 88 15.30 0.05 -17.01
CA THR A 88 14.44 0.24 -15.83
C THR A 88 15.32 0.18 -14.59
N LEU A 89 15.16 1.16 -13.71
CA LEU A 89 15.81 1.16 -12.41
C LEU A 89 14.77 0.80 -11.35
N ARG A 90 15.05 -0.23 -10.58
CA ARG A 90 14.22 -0.66 -9.45
C ARG A 90 15.05 -0.62 -8.17
N LEU A 91 14.49 0.00 -7.14
CA LEU A 91 15.05 -0.01 -5.79
C LEU A 91 14.14 -0.84 -4.89
N ASP A 92 14.66 -1.94 -4.35
CA ASP A 92 14.00 -2.74 -3.34
C ASP A 92 14.69 -2.50 -1.99
N SER A 93 13.96 -1.96 -1.03
CA SER A 93 14.47 -1.72 0.32
C SER A 93 13.49 -2.20 1.37
N ALA A 94 14.02 -2.76 2.47
CA ALA A 94 13.23 -3.07 3.64
C ALA A 94 13.30 -1.88 4.61
N ILE A 95 12.15 -1.35 4.96
CA ILE A 95 12.02 -0.25 5.92
C ILE A 95 11.30 -0.80 7.15
N ALA A 96 11.78 -0.45 8.35
CA ALA A 96 11.11 -0.83 9.60
C ALA A 96 9.69 -0.23 9.62
N VAL A 97 8.71 -1.03 10.05
CA VAL A 97 7.30 -0.64 9.96
C VAL A 97 6.98 0.58 10.81
N ASP A 98 7.61 0.71 11.96
CA ASP A 98 7.48 1.83 12.90
C ASP A 98 8.10 3.15 12.40
N SER A 99 8.88 3.09 11.31
CA SER A 99 9.41 4.27 10.61
C SER A 99 8.61 4.63 9.35
N LEU A 100 7.48 3.97 9.11
CA LEU A 100 6.62 4.28 7.97
C LEU A 100 5.71 5.47 8.27
N ASP A 101 6.02 6.61 7.69
CA ASP A 101 5.18 7.81 7.77
C ASP A 101 3.86 7.67 7.01
N PRO A 102 2.79 8.33 7.45
CA PRO A 102 1.53 8.40 6.73
C PRO A 102 1.71 9.10 5.38
N ILE A 103 0.94 8.68 4.39
CA ILE A 103 0.90 9.30 3.06
C ILE A 103 -0.55 9.66 2.74
N SER A 104 -0.76 10.89 2.26
CA SER A 104 -2.06 11.35 1.76
C SER A 104 -1.93 11.82 0.31
N ARG A 105 -2.53 11.04 -0.60
CA ARG A 105 -2.66 11.37 -2.03
C ARG A 105 -4.11 11.21 -2.47
N GLY A 106 -5.01 11.96 -1.80
CA GLY A 106 -6.44 11.93 -2.05
C GLY A 106 -7.27 11.19 -1.01
N PHE A 107 -6.62 10.46 -0.10
CA PHE A 107 -7.20 9.94 1.14
C PHE A 107 -6.25 10.25 2.29
N THR A 108 -6.79 10.56 3.47
CA THR A 108 -6.03 10.51 4.73
C THR A 108 -6.57 9.35 5.54
N VAL A 109 -5.67 8.51 6.07
CA VAL A 109 -6.04 7.33 6.86
C VAL A 109 -5.33 7.41 8.19
N GLU A 110 -6.10 7.29 9.29
CA GLU A 110 -5.58 7.21 10.64
C GLU A 110 -6.12 5.95 11.31
N ARG A 111 -5.28 5.26 12.09
CA ARG A 111 -5.64 4.10 12.88
C ARG A 111 -5.17 4.27 14.31
N ARG A 112 -6.03 3.97 15.28
CA ARG A 112 -5.71 3.99 16.69
C ARG A 112 -6.24 2.75 17.38
N TYR A 113 -5.49 2.29 18.35
CA TYR A 113 -5.87 1.17 19.22
C TYR A 113 -6.24 1.69 20.60
N TYR A 114 -7.27 1.09 21.19
CA TYR A 114 -7.73 1.40 22.53
C TYR A 114 -8.04 0.10 23.28
N ASP A 115 -7.92 0.12 24.59
CA ASP A 115 -8.52 -0.94 25.42
C ASP A 115 -10.04 -0.86 25.28
N ALA A 116 -10.68 -1.97 24.89
CA ALA A 116 -12.13 -2.02 24.74
C ALA A 116 -12.89 -1.91 26.08
N ALA A 117 -12.20 -2.09 27.22
CA ALA A 117 -12.78 -1.84 28.52
C ALA A 117 -13.00 -0.35 28.80
N CYS A 118 -12.31 0.55 28.11
CA CYS A 118 -12.56 2.00 28.20
C CYS A 118 -13.77 2.39 27.35
N ASP A 119 -14.77 2.96 28.02
CA ASP A 119 -15.99 3.45 27.36
C ASP A 119 -15.85 4.94 26.98
N PRO A 120 -15.77 5.28 25.68
CA PRO A 120 -15.64 6.67 25.24
C PRO A 120 -16.86 7.56 25.57
N ALA A 121 -18.00 6.98 25.90
CA ALA A 121 -19.17 7.72 26.33
C ALA A 121 -19.07 8.21 27.79
N VAL A 122 -18.19 7.62 28.59
CA VAL A 122 -18.03 7.89 30.01
C VAL A 122 -16.72 8.61 30.30
N GLU A 123 -15.65 8.26 29.60
CA GLU A 123 -14.31 8.76 29.87
C GLU A 123 -13.49 9.00 28.58
N THR A 124 -12.42 9.78 28.71
CA THR A 124 -11.48 9.98 27.61
C THR A 124 -10.51 8.79 27.52
N CYS A 125 -10.71 7.92 26.53
CA CYS A 125 -9.83 6.79 26.29
C CYS A 125 -8.48 7.25 25.72
N GLN A 126 -7.39 6.68 26.23
CA GLN A 126 -6.05 6.92 25.70
C GLN A 126 -5.70 5.82 24.69
N PRO A 127 -5.07 6.16 23.56
CA PRO A 127 -4.52 5.16 22.65
C PRO A 127 -3.50 4.25 23.36
N ILE A 128 -3.48 2.99 22.98
CA ILE A 128 -2.56 1.99 23.54
C ILE A 128 -1.64 1.42 22.46
N ASP A 129 -0.45 0.99 22.86
CA ASP A 129 0.52 0.21 22.08
C ASP A 129 0.79 -1.17 22.70
N ALA A 130 0.15 -1.46 23.86
CA ALA A 130 0.25 -2.73 24.56
C ALA A 130 -1.09 -3.15 25.19
N ILE A 131 -1.34 -4.48 25.22
CA ILE A 131 -2.51 -5.08 25.87
C ILE A 131 -2.17 -6.50 26.34
N SER A 132 -2.89 -7.01 27.35
CA SER A 132 -2.73 -8.41 27.80
C SER A 132 -3.52 -9.38 26.95
N THR A 133 -3.04 -10.64 26.86
CA THR A 133 -3.81 -11.77 26.31
C THR A 133 -5.14 -11.91 27.04
N GLY A 134 -6.21 -12.24 26.29
CA GLY A 134 -7.56 -12.30 26.84
C GLY A 134 -8.25 -10.95 26.98
N GLY A 135 -7.54 -9.83 26.88
CA GLY A 135 -8.14 -8.51 26.70
C GLY A 135 -8.83 -8.39 25.34
N ARG A 136 -9.38 -7.22 25.08
CA ARG A 136 -9.98 -6.89 23.77
C ARG A 136 -9.48 -5.52 23.31
N VAL A 137 -9.02 -5.43 22.06
CA VAL A 137 -8.60 -4.17 21.46
C VAL A 137 -9.76 -3.60 20.66
N ARG A 138 -10.08 -2.34 20.88
CA ARG A 138 -10.93 -1.54 20.02
C ARG A 138 -10.05 -0.80 19.02
N VAL A 139 -10.25 -1.07 17.72
CA VAL A 139 -9.59 -0.37 16.62
C VAL A 139 -10.51 0.73 16.14
N GLU A 140 -10.00 1.94 16.07
CA GLU A 140 -10.67 3.07 15.42
C GLU A 140 -9.91 3.44 14.15
N LEU A 141 -10.58 3.26 13.03
CA LEU A 141 -10.08 3.59 11.70
C LEU A 141 -10.81 4.83 11.19
N THR A 142 -10.07 5.91 10.93
CA THR A 142 -10.61 7.15 10.37
C THR A 142 -10.10 7.32 8.94
N VAL A 143 -11.04 7.52 8.00
CA VAL A 143 -10.74 7.78 6.59
C VAL A 143 -11.33 9.14 6.21
N ILE A 144 -10.46 10.08 5.81
CA ILE A 144 -10.87 11.40 5.35
C ILE A 144 -10.78 11.43 3.84
N VAL A 145 -11.89 11.80 3.21
CA VAL A 145 -12.07 11.83 1.76
C VAL A 145 -12.41 13.26 1.35
N PRO A 146 -11.46 14.04 0.82
CA PRO A 146 -11.69 15.45 0.50
C PRO A 146 -12.60 15.69 -0.71
N ASN A 147 -12.74 14.70 -1.59
CA ASN A 147 -13.60 14.76 -2.76
C ASN A 147 -14.34 13.42 -2.93
N ASP A 148 -15.47 13.43 -3.62
CA ASP A 148 -16.20 12.21 -3.97
C ASP A 148 -15.31 11.20 -4.69
N ARG A 149 -15.43 9.92 -4.30
CA ARG A 149 -14.61 8.82 -4.81
C ARG A 149 -15.47 7.65 -5.24
N ILE A 150 -14.97 6.90 -6.22
CA ILE A 150 -15.67 5.73 -6.77
C ILE A 150 -14.79 4.48 -6.63
N TYR A 151 -15.42 3.35 -6.36
CA TYR A 151 -14.76 2.05 -6.18
C TYR A 151 -13.59 2.11 -5.18
N VAL A 152 -13.92 2.59 -3.99
CA VAL A 152 -12.95 2.72 -2.89
C VAL A 152 -12.76 1.38 -2.19
N MET A 153 -11.50 1.04 -1.95
CA MET A 153 -11.09 -0.07 -1.10
C MET A 153 -10.26 0.48 0.06
N VAL A 154 -10.66 0.14 1.28
CA VAL A 154 -9.88 0.38 2.49
C VAL A 154 -9.44 -0.97 3.04
N GLU A 155 -8.15 -1.14 3.27
CA GLU A 155 -7.56 -2.36 3.82
C GLU A 155 -6.83 -2.02 5.10
N ASP A 156 -7.17 -2.69 6.18
CA ASP A 156 -6.53 -2.52 7.48
C ASP A 156 -5.92 -3.85 7.95
N PRO A 157 -4.59 -4.03 7.75
CA PRO A 157 -3.89 -5.20 8.25
C PRO A 157 -3.94 -5.26 9.78
N ILE A 158 -4.23 -6.44 10.33
CA ILE A 158 -4.26 -6.67 11.79
C ILE A 158 -2.92 -7.22 12.29
N PRO A 159 -2.60 -7.00 13.58
CA PRO A 159 -1.42 -7.61 14.20
C PRO A 159 -1.51 -9.14 14.18
N ALA A 160 -0.43 -9.83 13.80
CA ALA A 160 -0.41 -11.29 13.62
C ALA A 160 -0.74 -12.09 14.89
N GLY A 161 -0.62 -11.50 16.08
CA GLY A 161 -1.00 -12.12 17.36
C GLY A 161 -2.48 -11.93 17.74
N THR A 162 -3.31 -11.41 16.84
CA THR A 162 -4.73 -11.11 17.10
C THR A 162 -5.64 -11.71 16.03
N ASP A 163 -6.90 -11.92 16.38
CA ASP A 163 -7.99 -12.25 15.46
C ASP A 163 -9.01 -11.11 15.42
N ALA A 164 -9.48 -10.78 14.22
CA ALA A 164 -10.58 -9.82 14.08
C ALA A 164 -11.91 -10.47 14.47
N ILE A 165 -12.69 -9.80 15.32
CA ILE A 165 -13.99 -10.28 15.75
C ILE A 165 -15.04 -9.87 14.71
N ASP A 166 -15.55 -10.85 13.95
CA ASP A 166 -16.65 -10.62 13.01
C ASP A 166 -17.99 -10.59 13.77
N PRO A 167 -18.68 -9.44 13.85
CA PRO A 167 -19.96 -9.33 14.55
C PRO A 167 -21.10 -10.11 13.88
N ASN A 168 -20.93 -10.54 12.63
CA ASN A 168 -21.95 -11.29 11.90
C ASN A 168 -21.92 -12.80 12.21
N LEU A 169 -20.91 -13.29 12.90
CA LEU A 169 -20.84 -14.70 13.28
C LEU A 169 -21.72 -14.95 14.50
N LEU A 170 -22.53 -16.02 14.44
CA LEU A 170 -23.40 -16.45 15.57
C LEU A 170 -22.63 -16.80 16.86
N THR A 171 -21.34 -17.07 16.75
CA THR A 171 -20.44 -17.35 17.87
C THR A 171 -19.83 -16.09 18.48
N SER A 172 -20.00 -14.94 17.86
CA SER A 172 -19.56 -13.65 18.42
C SER A 172 -20.47 -13.30 19.61
N ALA A 173 -19.87 -12.96 20.74
CA ALA A 173 -20.62 -12.57 21.93
C ALA A 173 -21.46 -11.31 21.65
N SER A 174 -22.71 -11.29 22.12
CA SER A 174 -23.59 -10.14 22.05
C SER A 174 -22.91 -8.92 22.72
N GLY A 175 -22.82 -7.80 22.02
CA GLY A 175 -22.15 -6.56 22.48
C GLY A 175 -20.99 -6.12 21.58
N ASN A 176 -20.72 -6.82 20.50
CA ASN A 176 -19.73 -6.44 19.47
C ASN A 176 -20.32 -5.57 18.35
N GLU A 177 -21.40 -4.88 18.60
CA GLU A 177 -21.91 -3.91 17.63
C GLU A 177 -20.83 -2.86 17.40
N GLY A 178 -20.36 -2.72 16.17
CA GLY A 178 -19.41 -1.68 15.81
C GLY A 178 -19.99 -0.32 16.20
N VAL A 179 -19.44 0.30 17.21
CA VAL A 179 -19.87 1.64 17.63
C VAL A 179 -19.36 2.61 16.58
N ILE A 180 -20.27 3.14 15.79
CA ILE A 180 -19.99 4.22 14.87
C ILE A 180 -20.05 5.51 15.66
N VAL A 181 -18.90 6.13 15.90
CA VAL A 181 -18.83 7.47 16.44
C VAL A 181 -18.97 8.44 15.28
N PRO A 182 -19.98 9.32 15.25
CA PRO A 182 -20.07 10.35 14.22
C PRO A 182 -18.82 11.24 14.28
N ALA A 183 -18.13 11.37 13.16
CA ALA A 183 -17.04 12.33 13.07
C ALA A 183 -17.59 13.76 13.20
N GLU A 184 -16.98 14.56 14.08
CA GLU A 184 -17.26 15.99 14.21
C GLU A 184 -16.35 16.79 13.28
N GLY A 185 -16.88 17.77 12.53
CA GLY A 185 -16.09 18.69 11.73
C GLY A 185 -16.75 19.13 10.42
N GLU A 186 -16.06 19.97 9.67
CA GLU A 186 -16.54 20.57 8.43
C GLU A 186 -16.88 19.53 7.33
N PHE A 187 -16.28 18.34 7.42
CA PHE A 187 -16.53 17.20 6.53
C PHE A 187 -17.49 16.17 7.14
N ALA A 188 -18.00 16.39 8.33
CA ALA A 188 -19.02 15.54 8.95
C ALA A 188 -20.36 15.69 8.24
N ARG A 189 -20.42 15.34 6.98
CA ARG A 189 -21.67 15.23 6.23
C ARG A 189 -22.20 13.83 6.41
N GLY A 190 -23.04 13.65 7.39
CA GLY A 190 -23.92 12.52 7.33
C GLY A 190 -23.88 11.61 8.54
N PHE A 191 -25.00 11.56 9.09
CA PHE A 191 -25.59 10.65 10.04
C PHE A 191 -25.45 9.13 9.70
N TRP A 192 -24.59 8.77 8.70
CA TRP A 192 -24.70 7.49 8.01
C TRP A 192 -23.36 6.77 7.75
N GLY A 193 -22.39 6.90 8.61
CA GLY A 193 -21.01 6.40 8.36
C GLY A 193 -20.88 4.93 7.91
N TRP A 194 -21.68 4.03 8.43
CA TRP A 194 -21.60 2.61 8.11
C TRP A 194 -22.28 2.23 6.78
N TRP A 195 -23.23 3.03 6.28
CA TRP A 195 -23.95 2.79 5.03
C TRP A 195 -23.10 3.05 3.78
N TYR A 196 -21.96 3.71 3.92
CA TYR A 196 -21.09 4.04 2.80
C TYR A 196 -20.15 2.92 2.41
N PHE A 197 -19.98 1.92 3.26
CA PHE A 197 -19.27 0.71 2.90
C PHE A 197 -20.29 -0.35 2.48
N ASP A 198 -20.35 -0.63 1.19
CA ASP A 198 -21.25 -1.62 0.63
C ASP A 198 -20.98 -3.02 1.14
N HIS A 199 -19.72 -3.28 1.51
CA HIS A 199 -19.29 -4.57 2.00
C HIS A 199 -18.09 -4.47 2.93
N ILE A 200 -18.10 -5.24 4.01
CA ILE A 200 -17.02 -5.37 4.98
C ILE A 200 -16.64 -6.84 5.08
N GLN A 201 -15.36 -7.14 4.98
CA GLN A 201 -14.82 -8.50 5.07
C GLN A 201 -13.83 -8.57 6.21
N TYR A 202 -14.08 -9.46 7.15
CA TYR A 202 -13.15 -9.84 8.21
C TYR A 202 -12.35 -11.04 7.71
N ARG A 203 -11.05 -10.88 7.56
CA ARG A 203 -10.10 -11.91 7.13
C ARG A 203 -9.06 -12.15 8.21
N ASP A 204 -8.36 -13.26 8.12
CA ASP A 204 -7.36 -13.63 9.13
C ASP A 204 -6.21 -12.61 9.24
N GLU A 205 -5.86 -11.94 8.13
CA GLU A 205 -4.75 -10.99 8.10
C GLU A 205 -5.15 -9.51 8.02
N LYS A 206 -6.43 -9.21 7.76
CA LYS A 206 -6.91 -7.83 7.58
C LYS A 206 -8.42 -7.70 7.59
N VAL A 207 -8.89 -6.50 7.85
CA VAL A 207 -10.27 -6.08 7.60
C VAL A 207 -10.32 -5.25 6.32
N VAL A 208 -11.27 -5.54 5.44
CA VAL A 208 -11.43 -4.86 4.15
C VAL A 208 -12.80 -4.20 4.06
N PHE A 209 -12.81 -2.94 3.69
CA PHE A 209 -14.03 -2.14 3.46
C PHE A 209 -14.11 -1.76 2.00
N LEU A 210 -15.25 -1.98 1.38
CA LEU A 210 -15.50 -1.69 -0.03
C LEU A 210 -16.65 -0.71 -0.16
N SER A 211 -16.50 0.30 -1.02
CA SER A 211 -17.56 1.23 -1.37
C SER A 211 -17.54 1.51 -2.87
N GLN A 212 -18.71 1.43 -3.52
CA GLN A 212 -18.85 1.79 -4.92
C GLN A 212 -18.82 3.31 -5.10
N PHE A 213 -19.37 4.05 -4.14
CA PHE A 213 -19.35 5.50 -4.13
C PHE A 213 -19.19 6.02 -2.71
N LEU A 214 -18.12 6.76 -2.46
CA LEU A 214 -17.80 7.36 -1.17
C LEU A 214 -17.79 8.89 -1.32
N PRO A 215 -18.82 9.61 -0.85
CA PRO A 215 -18.85 11.07 -0.88
C PRO A 215 -17.69 11.72 -0.13
N ALA A 216 -17.41 12.98 -0.40
CA ALA A 216 -16.49 13.77 0.41
C ALA A 216 -16.95 13.80 1.86
N GLY A 217 -16.06 13.49 2.79
CA GLY A 217 -16.39 13.43 4.23
C GLY A 217 -15.32 12.77 5.07
N THR A 218 -15.62 12.65 6.36
CA THR A 218 -14.81 11.90 7.34
C THR A 218 -15.62 10.69 7.77
N TYR A 219 -15.02 9.51 7.64
CA TYR A 219 -15.62 8.21 7.94
C TYR A 219 -14.83 7.58 9.07
N GLN A 220 -15.51 7.25 10.16
CA GLN A 220 -14.90 6.53 11.28
C GLN A 220 -15.56 5.16 11.41
N TYR A 221 -14.75 4.14 11.50
CA TYR A 221 -15.19 2.77 11.70
C TYR A 221 -14.48 2.15 12.88
N THR A 222 -15.25 1.44 13.71
CA THR A 222 -14.75 0.76 14.89
C THR A 222 -14.97 -0.74 14.74
N TYR A 223 -13.93 -1.52 15.01
CA TYR A 223 -14.00 -2.97 15.11
C TYR A 223 -13.12 -3.47 16.24
N PHE A 224 -13.22 -4.76 16.56
CA PHE A 224 -12.53 -5.32 17.71
C PHE A 224 -11.57 -6.44 17.28
N LEU A 225 -10.44 -6.51 18.03
CA LEU A 225 -9.48 -7.59 17.92
C LEU A 225 -9.41 -8.34 19.24
N GLN A 226 -9.18 -9.65 19.13
CA GLN A 226 -8.91 -10.55 20.24
C GLN A 226 -7.41 -10.88 20.26
N PRO A 227 -6.63 -10.37 21.23
CA PRO A 227 -5.24 -10.74 21.43
C PRO A 227 -5.13 -12.18 21.93
N ASN A 228 -4.41 -13.04 21.20
CA ASN A 228 -4.33 -14.47 21.50
C ASN A 228 -2.89 -14.94 21.76
N ILE A 229 -1.89 -14.30 21.15
CA ILE A 229 -0.49 -14.74 21.20
C ILE A 229 0.37 -13.62 21.77
N PRO A 230 1.10 -13.85 22.90
CA PRO A 230 2.01 -12.85 23.43
C PRO A 230 3.19 -12.57 22.49
N GLY A 231 3.63 -11.31 22.41
CA GLY A 231 4.74 -10.88 21.57
C GLY A 231 4.60 -9.43 21.12
N ALA A 232 5.62 -8.93 20.43
CA ALA A 232 5.61 -7.63 19.76
C ALA A 232 5.36 -7.85 18.27
N PHE A 233 4.24 -7.35 17.76
CA PHE A 233 3.78 -7.57 16.40
C PHE A 233 3.85 -6.29 15.57
N GLN A 234 4.54 -6.36 14.44
CA GLN A 234 4.54 -5.30 13.46
C GLN A 234 3.18 -5.23 12.76
N VAL A 235 2.64 -4.04 12.66
CA VAL A 235 1.35 -3.80 12.01
C VAL A 235 1.54 -2.88 10.81
N MET A 236 1.31 -3.43 9.63
CA MET A 236 1.40 -2.66 8.39
C MET A 236 0.40 -1.52 8.39
N PRO A 237 0.70 -0.38 7.71
CA PRO A 237 -0.25 0.72 7.59
C PRO A 237 -1.59 0.30 7.02
N ALA A 238 -2.68 0.86 7.57
CA ALA A 238 -3.97 0.84 6.92
C ALA A 238 -3.92 1.68 5.63
N THR A 239 -4.57 1.23 4.57
CA THR A 239 -4.54 1.88 3.26
C THR A 239 -5.94 2.13 2.74
N ALA A 240 -6.16 3.26 2.07
CA ALA A 240 -7.36 3.56 1.30
C ALA A 240 -6.97 3.92 -0.14
N ARG A 241 -7.68 3.41 -1.14
CA ARG A 241 -7.38 3.69 -2.54
C ARG A 241 -8.63 3.58 -3.43
N GLU A 242 -8.59 4.26 -4.56
CA GLU A 242 -9.50 3.96 -5.66
C GLU A 242 -9.00 2.74 -6.43
N GLN A 243 -9.88 1.76 -6.66
CA GLN A 243 -9.50 0.49 -7.30
C GLN A 243 -9.00 0.65 -8.73
N TYR A 244 -9.57 1.62 -9.47
CA TYR A 244 -9.22 1.84 -10.88
C TYR A 244 -8.26 3.02 -11.09
N PHE A 245 -7.96 3.78 -10.02
CA PHE A 245 -7.01 4.90 -10.04
C PHE A 245 -6.07 4.78 -8.84
N PRO A 246 -5.14 3.81 -8.86
CA PRO A 246 -4.28 3.48 -7.71
C PRO A 246 -3.31 4.61 -7.31
N GLU A 247 -3.17 5.65 -8.14
CA GLU A 247 -2.45 6.88 -7.80
C GLU A 247 -3.16 7.70 -6.72
N VAL A 248 -4.48 7.53 -6.60
CA VAL A 248 -5.32 8.16 -5.58
C VAL A 248 -5.40 7.21 -4.40
N PHE A 249 -4.55 7.44 -3.41
CA PHE A 249 -4.47 6.61 -2.23
C PHE A 249 -4.06 7.38 -0.99
N GLY A 250 -4.21 6.76 0.16
CA GLY A 250 -3.66 7.17 1.44
C GLY A 250 -3.23 5.97 2.25
N ARG A 251 -2.31 6.16 3.17
CA ARG A 251 -1.94 5.15 4.17
C ARG A 251 -1.74 5.82 5.53
N SER A 252 -2.03 5.07 6.59
CA SER A 252 -1.67 5.46 7.95
C SER A 252 -0.16 5.31 8.20
N GLU A 253 0.28 5.70 9.37
CA GLU A 253 1.57 5.26 9.91
C GLU A 253 1.58 3.74 10.13
N GLY A 254 2.78 3.17 10.18
CA GLY A 254 2.98 1.82 10.69
C GLY A 254 2.99 1.81 12.21
N ALA A 255 2.75 0.65 12.82
CA ALA A 255 2.69 0.52 14.28
C ALA A 255 3.34 -0.78 14.77
N ILE A 256 3.61 -0.84 16.07
CA ILE A 256 3.92 -2.07 16.80
C ILE A 256 2.88 -2.21 17.89
N LEU A 257 2.23 -3.37 17.96
CA LEU A 257 1.35 -3.72 19.08
C LEU A 257 1.99 -4.81 19.92
N THR A 258 2.17 -4.56 21.19
CA THR A 258 2.73 -5.52 22.15
C THR A 258 1.59 -6.24 22.89
N ILE A 259 1.58 -7.56 22.82
CA ILE A 259 0.66 -8.41 23.59
C ILE A 259 1.45 -9.04 24.73
N THR A 260 1.06 -8.73 25.96
CA THR A 260 1.66 -9.29 27.19
C THR A 260 0.88 -10.53 27.66
N GLU A 261 1.50 -11.33 28.53
CA GLU A 261 0.83 -12.47 29.19
C GLU A 261 -0.30 -12.04 30.11
#